data_26aca3b95146966b43674a9cebc40116
#
_entry.id   26aca3b95146966b43674a9cebc40116
#
_cell.length_a   1.000
_cell.length_b   1.000
_cell.length_c   1.000
_cell.angle_alpha   90.00
_cell.angle_beta   90.00
_cell.angle_gamma   90.00
#
_symmetry.space_group_name_H-M   'P 1'
#
loop_
_entity.id
_entity.type
_entity.pdbx_description
1 polymer ?
#
loop_
_entity_poly.entity_id
_entity_poly.type
_entity_poly.pdbx_seq_one_letter_code
_entity_poly.pdbx_strand_id
1 'polypeptide(L)'
;MGSIQFQSVREKSGTETTGGVRALDRGLQLIKCFDAGHPTWRVPDLARAVNLHRATVHRLIKTLEAESFLAFDPDAGEYRLGSALMPIAYL
;
A
#
# COMPACT_ATOMS: atom_id res chain seq x y z
N MET A 1 6.42 6.57 18.82
CA MET A 1 5.55 7.71 18.85
C MET A 1 4.73 7.82 17.61
N GLY A 2 5.34 7.95 16.47
CA GLY A 2 4.63 8.04 15.24
C GLY A 2 3.75 6.83 14.99
N SER A 3 4.18 5.66 15.42
CA SER A 3 3.41 4.46 15.16
C SER A 3 2.11 4.43 15.94
N ILE A 4 2.09 5.01 17.12
CA ILE A 4 0.86 5.07 17.91
C ILE A 4 -0.17 5.95 17.25
N GLN A 5 0.26 7.14 16.82
CA GLN A 5 -0.65 8.03 16.14
C GLN A 5 -1.15 7.44 14.84
N PHE A 6 -0.26 6.73 14.18
CA PHE A 6 -0.56 6.09 12.94
C PHE A 6 -1.69 5.08 13.11
N GLN A 7 -1.60 4.27 14.15
CA GLN A 7 -2.62 3.28 14.43
C GLN A 7 -3.94 3.92 14.75
N SER A 8 -3.94 4.99 15.50
CA SER A 8 -5.18 5.68 15.82
C SER A 8 -5.87 6.17 14.57
N VAL A 9 -5.10 6.78 13.69
CA VAL A 9 -5.66 7.27 12.44
C VAL A 9 -6.25 6.13 11.63
N ARG A 10 -5.55 5.02 11.60
CA ARG A 10 -6.00 3.88 10.83
C ARG A 10 -7.29 3.30 11.39
N GLU A 11 -7.38 3.23 12.69
CA GLU A 11 -8.59 2.73 13.32
C GLU A 11 -9.77 3.62 13.01
N LYS A 12 -9.57 4.90 13.06
CA LYS A 12 -10.63 5.83 12.72
C LYS A 12 -11.06 5.66 11.28
N SER A 13 -10.09 5.56 10.40
CA SER A 13 -10.39 5.35 9.00
C SER A 13 -11.21 4.09 8.80
N GLY A 14 -10.80 3.01 9.46
CA GLY A 14 -11.51 1.76 9.33
C GLY A 14 -12.94 1.87 9.79
N THR A 15 -13.18 2.66 10.82
CA THR A 15 -14.50 2.85 11.34
C THR A 15 -15.36 3.69 10.42
N GLU A 16 -14.77 4.70 9.86
CA GLU A 16 -15.52 5.67 9.09
C GLU A 16 -15.40 5.49 7.62
N THR A 17 -14.64 4.51 7.19
CA THR A 17 -14.44 4.28 5.79
C THR A 17 -15.69 3.76 5.18
N THR A 18 -16.43 4.66 4.63
CA THR A 18 -17.66 4.30 3.95
C THR A 18 -17.65 5.07 2.67
N GLY A 19 -18.39 4.62 1.72
CA GLY A 19 -18.54 5.32 0.48
C GLY A 19 -17.24 5.54 -0.23
N GLY A 20 -16.97 6.73 -0.63
CA GLY A 20 -15.99 7.03 -1.64
C GLY A 20 -14.53 6.88 -1.27
N VAL A 21 -14.21 6.77 0.02
CA VAL A 21 -12.81 6.77 0.41
C VAL A 21 -12.23 5.38 0.65
N ARG A 22 -13.01 4.35 0.45
CA ARG A 22 -12.54 2.99 0.73
C ARG A 22 -11.34 2.59 -0.13
N ALA A 23 -11.39 2.88 -1.41
CA ALA A 23 -10.30 2.51 -2.30
C ALA A 23 -9.01 3.23 -1.92
N LEU A 24 -9.12 4.49 -1.55
CA LEU A 24 -7.94 5.24 -1.12
C LEU A 24 -7.38 4.66 0.16
N ASP A 25 -8.23 4.35 1.12
CA ASP A 25 -7.82 3.75 2.38
C ASP A 25 -7.06 2.44 2.11
N ARG A 26 -7.60 1.59 1.26
CA ARG A 26 -6.98 0.32 0.95
C ARG A 26 -5.64 0.51 0.23
N GLY A 27 -5.56 1.47 -0.67
CA GLY A 27 -4.31 1.77 -1.36
C GLY A 27 -3.23 2.22 -0.40
N LEU A 28 -3.58 3.07 0.55
CA LEU A 28 -2.63 3.51 1.55
C LEU A 28 -2.17 2.37 2.44
N GLN A 29 -3.06 1.45 2.77
CA GLN A 29 -2.68 0.29 3.55
C GLN A 29 -1.70 -0.60 2.82
N LEU A 30 -1.83 -0.72 1.52
CA LEU A 30 -0.86 -1.46 0.74
C LEU A 30 0.52 -0.82 0.84
N ILE A 31 0.58 0.48 0.67
CA ILE A 31 1.86 1.19 0.73
C ILE A 31 2.50 1.02 2.10
N LYS A 32 1.71 1.03 3.15
CA LYS A 32 2.22 0.90 4.50
C LYS A 32 2.82 -0.47 4.81
N CYS A 33 2.54 -1.45 3.99
CA CYS A 33 3.14 -2.76 4.18
C CYS A 33 4.62 -2.78 3.85
N PHE A 34 5.08 -1.83 3.05
CA PHE A 34 6.48 -1.79 2.64
C PHE A 34 7.31 -1.06 3.69
N ASP A 35 8.36 -1.69 4.14
CA ASP A 35 9.28 -1.07 5.09
C ASP A 35 10.66 -1.72 4.94
N ALA A 36 11.59 -1.34 5.82
CA ALA A 36 12.96 -1.84 5.73
C ALA A 36 13.02 -3.36 5.92
N GLY A 37 12.11 -3.91 6.72
CA GLY A 37 12.09 -5.35 6.96
C GLY A 37 11.40 -6.12 5.86
N HIS A 38 10.62 -5.45 5.03
CA HIS A 38 9.86 -6.10 3.95
C HIS A 38 9.78 -5.14 2.78
N PRO A 39 10.90 -4.91 2.09
CA PRO A 39 10.96 -3.88 1.04
C PRO A 39 10.25 -4.25 -0.25
N THR A 40 9.96 -5.52 -0.46
CA THR A 40 9.30 -5.99 -1.66
C THR A 40 8.18 -6.94 -1.29
N TRP A 41 7.19 -7.05 -2.18
CA TRP A 41 6.03 -7.90 -1.95
C TRP A 41 5.56 -8.55 -3.25
N ARG A 42 5.18 -9.81 -3.14
CA ARG A 42 4.43 -10.48 -4.20
C ARG A 42 2.95 -10.25 -3.95
N VAL A 43 2.17 -10.21 -5.01
CA VAL A 43 0.73 -9.92 -4.88
C VAL A 43 0.02 -10.89 -3.92
N PRO A 44 0.24 -12.21 -3.99
CA PRO A 44 -0.48 -13.09 -3.07
C PRO A 44 -0.16 -12.82 -1.59
N ASP A 45 1.10 -12.51 -1.31
CA ASP A 45 1.51 -12.25 0.06
C ASP A 45 0.95 -10.94 0.56
N LEU A 46 0.97 -9.94 -0.30
CA LEU A 46 0.41 -8.64 0.04
C LEU A 46 -1.10 -8.74 0.30
N ALA A 47 -1.79 -9.50 -0.53
CA ALA A 47 -3.22 -9.71 -0.36
C ALA A 47 -3.53 -10.34 0.99
N ARG A 48 -2.72 -11.31 1.40
CA ARG A 48 -2.89 -11.90 2.73
C ARG A 48 -2.62 -10.90 3.83
N ALA A 49 -1.59 -10.09 3.67
CA ALA A 49 -1.22 -9.12 4.69
C ALA A 49 -2.32 -8.10 4.94
N VAL A 50 -3.03 -7.69 3.90
CA VAL A 50 -4.10 -6.70 4.03
C VAL A 50 -5.49 -7.32 4.07
N ASN A 51 -5.56 -8.65 3.98
CA ASN A 51 -6.82 -9.38 4.06
C ASN A 51 -7.81 -8.97 2.98
N LEU A 52 -7.34 -8.95 1.76
CA LEU A 52 -8.16 -8.64 0.59
C LEU A 52 -7.95 -9.71 -0.47
N HIS A 53 -8.92 -9.82 -1.38
CA HIS A 53 -8.78 -10.72 -2.52
C HIS A 53 -7.67 -10.24 -3.43
N ARG A 54 -6.98 -11.19 -4.06
CA ARG A 54 -5.89 -10.86 -4.98
C ARG A 54 -6.36 -9.95 -6.12
N ALA A 55 -7.56 -10.17 -6.62
CA ALA A 55 -8.08 -9.34 -7.70
C ALA A 55 -8.20 -7.88 -7.27
N THR A 56 -8.66 -7.65 -6.04
CA THR A 56 -8.78 -6.30 -5.50
C THR A 56 -7.40 -5.66 -5.34
N VAL A 57 -6.46 -6.42 -4.76
CA VAL A 57 -5.10 -5.92 -4.56
C VAL A 57 -4.46 -5.59 -5.90
N HIS A 58 -4.65 -6.46 -6.89
CA HIS A 58 -4.06 -6.25 -8.21
C HIS A 58 -4.56 -4.96 -8.84
N ARG A 59 -5.87 -4.67 -8.70
CA ARG A 59 -6.41 -3.42 -9.24
C ARG A 59 -5.85 -2.20 -8.54
N LEU A 60 -5.71 -2.29 -7.22
CA LEU A 60 -5.13 -1.18 -6.46
C LEU A 60 -3.66 -0.96 -6.86
N ILE A 61 -2.93 -2.06 -6.99
CA ILE A 61 -1.53 -1.99 -7.40
C ILE A 61 -1.39 -1.35 -8.77
N LYS A 62 -2.26 -1.69 -9.70
CA LYS A 62 -2.17 -1.10 -11.03
C LYS A 62 -2.33 0.40 -11.00
N THR A 63 -3.23 0.90 -10.20
CA THR A 63 -3.40 2.34 -10.04
C THR A 63 -2.17 2.98 -9.40
N LEU A 64 -1.65 2.35 -8.35
CA LEU A 64 -0.45 2.87 -7.68
C LEU A 64 0.76 2.83 -8.59
N GLU A 65 0.87 1.79 -9.39
CA GLU A 65 1.97 1.67 -10.34
C GLU A 65 1.88 2.73 -11.43
N ALA A 66 0.67 2.99 -11.92
CA ALA A 66 0.46 4.01 -12.95
C ALA A 66 0.89 5.39 -12.47
N GLU A 67 0.78 5.64 -11.16
CA GLU A 67 1.19 6.91 -10.58
C GLU A 67 2.60 6.86 -10.02
N SER A 68 3.33 5.79 -10.28
CA SER A 68 4.72 5.61 -9.86
C SER A 68 4.90 5.48 -8.35
N PHE A 69 3.85 5.13 -7.64
CA PHE A 69 3.94 4.85 -6.22
C PHE A 69 4.42 3.44 -5.94
N LEU A 70 4.23 2.54 -6.90
CA LEU A 70 4.79 1.19 -6.86
C LEU A 70 5.49 0.91 -8.18
N ALA A 71 6.47 0.04 -8.15
CA ALA A 71 7.20 -0.38 -9.33
C ALA A 71 7.33 -1.90 -9.31
N PHE A 72 7.20 -2.52 -10.47
CA PHE A 72 7.30 -3.96 -10.58
C PHE A 72 8.70 -4.36 -11.01
N ASP A 73 9.24 -5.37 -10.33
CA ASP A 73 10.52 -5.99 -10.70
C ASP A 73 10.20 -7.30 -11.42
N PRO A 74 10.32 -7.33 -12.74
CA PRO A 74 9.95 -8.54 -13.48
C PRO A 74 10.90 -9.72 -13.22
N ASP A 75 12.13 -9.45 -12.84
CA ASP A 75 13.06 -10.53 -12.53
C ASP A 75 12.68 -11.28 -11.27
N ALA A 76 12.25 -10.55 -10.25
CA ALA A 76 11.88 -11.16 -8.99
C ALA A 76 10.39 -11.45 -8.90
N GLY A 77 9.57 -10.86 -9.76
CA GLY A 77 8.12 -11.02 -9.68
C GLY A 77 7.53 -10.32 -8.48
N GLU A 78 8.15 -9.23 -8.05
CA GLU A 78 7.76 -8.53 -6.84
C GLU A 78 7.58 -7.05 -7.10
N TYR A 79 6.78 -6.41 -6.26
CA TYR A 79 6.60 -4.96 -6.29
C TYR A 79 7.43 -4.32 -5.20
N ARG A 80 7.85 -3.09 -5.45
CA ARG A 80 8.55 -2.27 -4.46
C ARG A 80 8.00 -0.85 -4.56
N LEU A 81 8.36 -0.01 -3.59
CA LEU A 81 7.94 1.38 -3.62
C LEU A 81 8.54 2.08 -4.84
N GLY A 82 7.73 2.91 -5.46
CA GLY A 82 8.12 3.59 -6.68
C GLY A 82 8.71 4.97 -6.43
N SER A 83 9.16 5.59 -7.51
CA SER A 83 9.92 6.84 -7.43
C SER A 83 9.07 8.03 -6.97
N ALA A 84 7.76 7.97 -7.10
CA ALA A 84 6.92 9.10 -6.69
C ALA A 84 6.99 9.37 -5.20
N LEU A 85 7.39 8.37 -4.40
CA LEU A 85 7.45 8.54 -2.95
C LEU A 85 8.68 9.30 -2.48
N MET A 86 9.74 9.33 -3.30
CA MET A 86 10.97 10.00 -2.87
C MET A 86 10.79 11.47 -2.57
N PRO A 87 10.24 12.27 -3.48
CA PRO A 87 10.07 13.69 -3.16
C PRO A 87 9.13 13.92 -1.99
N ILE A 88 8.18 13.03 -1.80
CA ILE A 88 7.24 13.17 -0.68
C ILE A 88 7.95 12.88 0.64
N ALA A 89 8.77 11.84 0.65
CA ALA A 89 9.46 11.41 1.87
C ALA A 89 10.53 12.42 2.33
N TYR A 90 11.07 13.18 1.40
CA TYR A 90 12.16 14.10 1.69
C TYR A 90 11.75 15.58 1.61
N LEU A 91 10.52 15.85 1.97
CA LEU A 91 10.04 17.22 2.02
C LEU A 91 10.88 18.09 2.96
#